data_7dfefed31268d8013c904ced119ab928
#
_entry.id   7dfefed31268d8013c904ced119ab928
#
_cell.length_a   1.000
_cell.length_b   1.000
_cell.length_c   1.000
_cell.angle_alpha   90.00
_cell.angle_beta   90.00
_cell.angle_gamma   90.00
#
_symmetry.space_group_name_H-M   'P 1'
#
loop_
_entity.id
_entity.type
_entity.pdbx_description
1 polymer ?
#
loop_
_entity_poly.entity_id
_entity_poly.type
_entity_poly.pdbx_seq_one_letter_code
_entity_poly.pdbx_strand_id
1 'polypeptide(L)' 'MKNKVKELRVQKDMTQISFAEALGVTRQTVISIESGKREPSLGLAFNISKVLKEPIENIFIPEADDEKKSEA' A
#
# COMPACT_ATOMS: atom_id res chain seq x y z
N MET A 1 -7.96 2.21 -7.12
CA MET A 1 -6.91 3.11 -6.59
C MET A 1 -5.55 2.61 -7.05
N LYS A 2 -4.71 3.50 -7.53
CA LYS A 2 -3.33 3.16 -7.88
C LYS A 2 -2.44 3.29 -6.66
N ASN A 3 -1.35 2.55 -6.63
CA ASN A 3 -0.39 2.68 -5.54
C ASN A 3 1.03 2.47 -6.03
N LYS A 4 1.98 2.96 -5.23
CA LYS A 4 3.41 2.85 -5.48
C LYS A 4 4.10 1.97 -4.46
N VAL A 5 3.36 1.07 -3.83
CA VAL A 5 3.89 0.21 -2.76
C VAL A 5 5.09 -0.60 -3.27
N LYS A 6 4.95 -1.24 -4.42
CA LYS A 6 6.03 -2.08 -4.97
C LYS A 6 7.29 -1.27 -5.25
N GLU A 7 7.15 -0.12 -5.92
CA GLU A 7 8.30 0.72 -6.28
C GLU A 7 9.03 1.20 -5.02
N LEU A 8 8.28 1.67 -4.04
CA LEU A 8 8.87 2.19 -2.80
C LEU A 8 9.50 1.08 -1.98
N ARG A 9 8.87 -0.11 -1.95
CA ARG A 9 9.42 -1.28 -1.29
C ARG A 9 10.77 -1.67 -1.89
N VAL A 10 10.83 -1.73 -3.21
CA VAL A 10 12.06 -2.10 -3.94
C VAL A 10 13.16 -1.06 -3.70
N GLN A 11 12.81 0.23 -3.68
CA GLN A 11 13.78 1.28 -3.38
C GLN A 11 14.41 1.13 -2.00
N LYS A 12 13.72 0.49 -1.07
CA LYS A 12 14.22 0.25 0.28
C LYS A 12 14.82 -1.14 0.45
N ASP A 13 15.06 -1.84 -0.66
CA ASP A 13 15.67 -3.16 -0.66
C ASP A 13 14.88 -4.20 0.15
N MET A 14 13.57 -4.05 0.19
CA MET A 14 12.71 -5.00 0.92
C MET A 14 12.08 -5.99 -0.06
N THR A 15 12.10 -7.27 0.31
CA THR A 15 11.34 -8.31 -0.41
C THR A 15 9.87 -8.26 0.00
N GLN A 16 9.00 -8.91 -0.77
CA GLN A 16 7.60 -9.04 -0.37
C GLN A 16 7.47 -9.73 0.99
N ILE A 17 8.31 -10.73 1.25
CA ILE A 17 8.30 -11.47 2.52
C ILE A 17 8.73 -10.55 3.67
N SER A 18 9.85 -9.85 3.54
CA SER A 18 10.32 -8.97 4.61
C SER A 18 9.35 -7.83 4.87
N PHE A 19 8.73 -7.29 3.82
CA PHE A 19 7.73 -6.25 3.95
C PHE A 19 6.48 -6.75 4.67
N ALA A 20 6.01 -7.96 4.30
CA ALA A 20 4.87 -8.58 4.96
C ALA A 20 5.15 -8.80 6.45
N GLU A 21 6.35 -9.28 6.79
CA GLU A 21 6.76 -9.46 8.19
C GLU A 21 6.76 -8.14 8.95
N ALA A 22 7.30 -7.08 8.35
CA ALA A 22 7.33 -5.76 8.97
C ALA A 22 5.92 -5.21 9.23
N LEU A 23 4.96 -5.55 8.38
CA LEU A 23 3.57 -5.12 8.51
C LEU A 23 2.73 -6.05 9.39
N GLY A 24 3.21 -7.25 9.69
CA GLY A 24 2.43 -8.25 10.42
C GLY A 24 1.31 -8.87 9.60
N VAL A 25 1.50 -8.98 8.28
CA VAL A 25 0.51 -9.58 7.38
C VAL A 25 1.16 -10.70 6.56
N THR A 26 0.36 -11.42 5.79
CA THR A 26 0.89 -12.47 4.91
C THR A 26 1.48 -11.88 3.64
N ARG A 27 2.39 -12.62 3.01
CA ARG A 27 2.95 -12.25 1.71
C ARG A 27 1.83 -12.08 0.68
N GLN A 28 0.81 -12.96 0.72
CA GLN A 28 -0.32 -12.88 -0.21
C GLN A 28 -1.06 -11.56 -0.08
N THR A 29 -1.17 -11.03 1.13
CA THR A 29 -1.77 -9.70 1.33
C THR A 29 -0.96 -8.62 0.63
N VAL A 30 0.37 -8.68 0.75
CA VAL A 30 1.25 -7.72 0.06
C VAL A 30 1.07 -7.83 -1.46
N ILE A 31 1.06 -9.05 -1.99
CA ILE A 31 0.87 -9.28 -3.43
C ILE A 31 -0.46 -8.67 -3.90
N SER A 32 -1.53 -8.91 -3.16
CA SER A 32 -2.86 -8.40 -3.52
C SER A 32 -2.93 -6.88 -3.49
N ILE A 33 -2.27 -6.26 -2.52
CA ILE A 33 -2.22 -4.79 -2.43
C ILE A 33 -1.40 -4.22 -3.60
N GLU A 34 -0.22 -4.77 -3.85
CA GLU A 34 0.67 -4.27 -4.92
C GLU A 34 0.02 -4.40 -6.29
N SER A 35 -0.78 -5.44 -6.50
CA SER A 35 -1.46 -5.65 -7.78
C SER A 35 -2.73 -4.80 -7.95
N GLY A 36 -3.18 -4.13 -6.89
CA GLY A 36 -4.39 -3.34 -6.92
C GLY A 36 -5.67 -4.14 -6.74
N LYS A 37 -5.58 -5.44 -6.50
CA LYS A 37 -6.77 -6.28 -6.28
C LYS A 37 -7.43 -6.02 -4.94
N ARG A 38 -6.66 -5.58 -3.96
CA ARG A 38 -7.15 -5.34 -2.60
C ARG A 38 -6.65 -3.99 -2.12
N GLU A 39 -7.55 -3.20 -1.57
CA GLU A 39 -7.18 -1.97 -0.90
C GLU A 39 -6.94 -2.27 0.58
N PRO A 40 -5.85 -1.73 1.17
CA PRO A 40 -5.61 -1.95 2.59
C PRO A 40 -6.63 -1.19 3.43
N SER A 41 -6.89 -1.71 4.64
CA SER A 41 -7.63 -0.94 5.64
C SER A 41 -6.86 0.33 5.96
N LEU A 42 -7.54 1.31 6.55
CA LEU A 42 -6.87 2.55 6.96
C LEU A 42 -5.72 2.28 7.91
N GLY A 43 -5.90 1.38 8.87
CA GLY A 43 -4.83 1.01 9.80
C GLY A 43 -3.62 0.42 9.10
N LEU A 44 -3.86 -0.48 8.14
CA LEU A 44 -2.77 -1.08 7.36
C LEU A 44 -2.09 -0.03 6.49
N ALA A 45 -2.85 0.89 5.89
CA ALA A 45 -2.29 1.97 5.08
C ALA A 45 -1.33 2.85 5.92
N PHE A 46 -1.69 3.17 7.16
CA PHE A 46 -0.81 3.91 8.05
C PHE A 46 0.46 3.12 8.37
N ASN A 47 0.35 1.81 8.59
CA ASN A 47 1.52 0.97 8.85
C ASN A 47 2.44 0.90 7.63
N ILE A 48 1.87 0.80 6.44
CA ILE A 48 2.64 0.84 5.19
C ILE A 48 3.40 2.16 5.10
N SER A 49 2.73 3.27 5.39
CA SER A 49 3.35 4.60 5.40
C SER A 49 4.54 4.65 6.36
N LYS A 50 4.39 4.09 7.55
CA LYS A 50 5.47 4.08 8.55
C LYS A 50 6.66 3.24 8.10
N VAL A 51 6.41 2.05 7.56
CA VAL A 51 7.47 1.15 7.11
C VAL A 51 8.21 1.74 5.92
N LEU A 52 7.50 2.31 4.97
CA LEU A 52 8.09 2.92 3.78
C LEU A 52 8.65 4.32 4.03
N LYS A 53 8.30 4.93 5.15
CA LYS A 53 8.71 6.31 5.50
C LYS A 53 8.28 7.31 4.43
N GLU A 54 7.06 7.14 3.94
CA GLU A 54 6.46 8.01 2.94
C GLU A 54 5.05 8.38 3.38
N PRO A 55 4.57 9.59 3.12
CA PRO A 55 3.20 9.94 3.43
C PRO A 55 2.23 9.11 2.59
N ILE A 56 1.06 8.83 3.15
CA ILE A 56 0.03 8.01 2.51
C ILE A 56 -0.30 8.52 1.09
N GLU A 57 -0.44 9.83 0.93
CA GLU A 57 -0.78 10.44 -0.35
C GLU A 57 0.29 10.25 -1.42
N ASN A 58 1.52 9.91 -1.04
CA ASN A 58 2.58 9.57 -2.00
C ASN A 58 2.57 8.10 -2.36
N ILE A 59 1.91 7.28 -1.56
CA ILE A 59 1.86 5.82 -1.74
C ILE A 59 0.60 5.42 -2.49
N PHE A 60 -0.54 5.92 -2.04
CA PHE A 60 -1.87 5.58 -2.59
C PHE A 60 -2.43 6.78 -3.32
N ILE A 61 -2.75 6.58 -4.59
CA ILE A 61 -3.18 7.67 -5.48
C ILE A 61 -4.62 7.37 -5.90
N PRO A 62 -5.61 8.14 -5.39
CA PRO A 62 -6.99 7.90 -5.79
C PRO A 62 -7.19 8.23 -7.27
N GLU A 63 -8.04 7.44 -7.91
CA GLU A 63 -8.47 7.70 -9.27
C GLU A 63 -9.76 8.51 -9.24
N ALA A 64 -10.17 9.06 -10.38
CA ALA A 64 -11.38 9.90 -10.46
C ALA A 64 -12.62 9.19 -9.91
N ASP A 65 -12.76 7.88 -10.17
CA ASP A 65 -13.90 7.11 -9.68
C ASP A 65 -13.90 6.95 -8.15
N ASP A 66 -12.72 6.79 -7.56
CA ASP A 66 -12.58 6.74 -6.10
C ASP A 66 -12.98 8.06 -5.47
N GLU A 67 -12.59 9.18 -6.07
CA GLU A 67 -12.92 10.51 -5.59
C GLU A 67 -14.43 10.78 -5.67
N LYS A 68 -15.08 10.34 -6.75
CA LYS A 68 -16.53 10.46 -6.88
C LYS A 68 -17.26 9.68 -5.80
N LYS A 69 -16.77 8.50 -5.45
CA LYS A 69 -17.36 7.69 -4.38
C LYS A 69 -17.25 8.38 -3.03
N SER A 70 -16.15 9.06 -2.78
CA SER A 70 -15.96 9.74 -1.50
C SER A 70 -16.83 10.98 -1.33
N GLU A 71 -17.36 11.54 -2.42
CA GLU A 71 -18.27 12.67 -2.37
C GLU A 71 -19.72 12.27 -2.07
N ALA A 72 -20.03 11.01 -2.20
CA ALA A 72 -21.36 10.51 -1.89
C ALA A 72 -21.62 10.50 -0.40
#